data_7f1c5cb737125435971b85f79e8a1ae1
#
_entry.id   7f1c5cb737125435971b85f79e8a1ae1
#
_cell.length_a   1.000
_cell.length_b   1.000
_cell.length_c   1.000
_cell.angle_alpha   90.00
_cell.angle_beta   90.00
_cell.angle_gamma   90.00
#
_symmetry.space_group_name_H-M   'P 1'
#
loop_
_entity.id
_entity.type
_entity.pdbx_description
1 polymer ?
#
loop_
_entity_poly.entity_id
_entity_poly.type
_entity_poly.pdbx_seq_one_letter_code
_entity_poly.pdbx_strand_id
1 'polypeptide(L)'
;MCIRDRNGIALSNDENFLYVANSDKDIPIINVYEISNDTLINEKVFFDGSKLIKTNKGLFDGLKIHSSGTIFATGPGGVLIIDNTGTHLGTINPGSRVANCAFDKKEDFLYMTSDNNLTRIKINYDPLSY
;
A
#
# COMPACT_ATOMS: atom_id res chain seq x y z
N MET A 1 -20.90 -2.77 -0.32
CA MET A 1 -20.47 -2.14 -1.58
C MET A 1 -19.77 -3.15 -2.46
N CYS A 2 -20.19 -3.30 -3.70
CA CYS A 2 -19.51 -4.18 -4.64
C CYS A 2 -18.34 -3.40 -5.26
N ILE A 3 -17.12 -3.61 -4.79
CA ILE A 3 -15.92 -3.02 -5.38
C ILE A 3 -15.46 -3.94 -6.50
N ARG A 4 -15.29 -3.38 -7.71
CA ARG A 4 -14.66 -4.07 -8.84
C ARG A 4 -13.15 -3.85 -8.77
N ASP A 5 -12.39 -4.73 -9.43
CA ASP A 5 -10.93 -4.60 -9.61
C ASP A 5 -10.11 -4.60 -8.30
N ARG A 6 -10.58 -5.37 -7.32
CA ARG A 6 -9.75 -5.67 -6.13
C ARG A 6 -8.48 -6.38 -6.56
N ASN A 7 -7.34 -5.92 -6.05
CA ASN A 7 -6.02 -6.40 -6.44
C ASN A 7 -5.14 -6.72 -5.23
N GLY A 8 -4.37 -5.77 -4.73
CA GLY A 8 -3.48 -5.99 -3.60
C GLY A 8 -4.20 -6.31 -2.30
N ILE A 9 -3.62 -7.21 -1.50
CA ILE A 9 -4.19 -7.66 -0.23
C ILE A 9 -3.06 -7.87 0.79
N ALA A 10 -3.27 -7.45 2.03
CA ALA A 10 -2.35 -7.71 3.14
C ALA A 10 -3.05 -7.69 4.49
N LEU A 11 -2.57 -8.53 5.39
CA LEU A 11 -2.98 -8.53 6.81
C LEU A 11 -2.15 -7.53 7.62
N SER A 12 -2.76 -6.92 8.64
CA SER A 12 -1.99 -6.22 9.68
C SER A 12 -1.07 -7.19 10.41
N ASN A 13 -0.03 -6.67 11.08
CA ASN A 13 0.96 -7.51 11.79
C ASN A 13 0.34 -8.37 12.90
N ASP A 14 -0.75 -7.91 13.52
CA ASP A 14 -1.52 -8.65 14.53
C ASP A 14 -2.64 -9.52 13.92
N GLU A 15 -2.79 -9.49 12.58
CA GLU A 15 -3.83 -10.23 11.83
C GLU A 15 -5.28 -9.87 12.21
N ASN A 16 -5.50 -8.72 12.85
CA ASN A 16 -6.84 -8.25 13.20
C ASN A 16 -7.51 -7.44 12.08
N PHE A 17 -6.73 -6.98 11.11
CA PHE A 17 -7.21 -6.17 9.99
C PHE A 17 -6.72 -6.71 8.65
N LEU A 18 -7.58 -6.59 7.65
CA LEU A 18 -7.29 -6.92 6.26
C LEU A 18 -7.38 -5.64 5.42
N TYR A 19 -6.32 -5.32 4.69
CA TYR A 19 -6.27 -4.22 3.73
C TYR A 19 -6.43 -4.73 2.32
N VAL A 20 -7.27 -4.09 1.53
CA VAL A 20 -7.55 -4.47 0.14
C VAL A 20 -7.45 -3.23 -0.75
N ALA A 21 -6.52 -3.26 -1.69
CA ALA A 21 -6.34 -2.21 -2.69
C ALA A 21 -7.27 -2.42 -3.89
N ASN A 22 -7.85 -1.34 -4.39
CA ASN A 22 -8.72 -1.35 -5.55
C ASN A 22 -8.06 -0.63 -6.73
N SER A 23 -7.89 -1.35 -7.85
CA SER A 23 -7.24 -0.86 -9.06
C SER A 23 -8.15 -0.05 -9.99
N ASP A 24 -9.40 0.19 -9.60
CA ASP A 24 -10.34 0.96 -10.39
C ASP A 24 -9.95 2.46 -10.41
N LYS A 25 -9.85 3.04 -11.61
CA LYS A 25 -9.54 4.47 -11.79
C LYS A 25 -10.62 5.41 -11.27
N ASP A 26 -11.86 4.93 -11.19
CA ASP A 26 -13.00 5.73 -10.72
C ASP A 26 -13.19 5.61 -9.20
N ILE A 27 -12.67 4.52 -8.61
CA ILE A 27 -12.71 4.28 -7.17
C ILE A 27 -11.31 3.81 -6.69
N PRO A 28 -10.28 4.66 -6.77
CA PRO A 28 -8.92 4.28 -6.38
C PRO A 28 -8.72 4.37 -4.87
N ILE A 29 -9.17 3.36 -4.16
CA ILE A 29 -9.15 3.31 -2.69
C ILE A 29 -8.41 2.10 -2.16
N ILE A 30 -7.99 2.19 -0.91
CA ILE A 30 -7.60 1.04 -0.09
C ILE A 30 -8.65 0.92 1.01
N ASN A 31 -9.33 -0.21 1.06
CA ASN A 31 -10.26 -0.53 2.13
C ASN A 31 -9.57 -1.29 3.26
N VAL A 32 -10.07 -1.13 4.46
CA VAL A 32 -9.71 -1.94 5.62
C VAL A 32 -10.95 -2.62 6.19
N TYR A 33 -10.78 -3.87 6.55
CA TYR A 33 -11.79 -4.72 7.20
C TYR A 33 -11.26 -5.18 8.54
N GLU A 34 -12.10 -5.22 9.55
CA GLU A 34 -11.79 -5.90 10.80
C GLU A 34 -12.09 -7.40 10.67
N ILE A 35 -11.21 -8.24 11.20
CA ILE A 35 -11.38 -9.70 11.21
C ILE A 35 -11.94 -10.10 12.57
N SER A 36 -13.12 -10.69 12.59
CA SER A 36 -13.76 -11.20 13.80
C SER A 36 -14.45 -12.52 13.52
N ASN A 37 -14.12 -13.57 14.30
CA ASN A 37 -14.69 -14.91 14.16
C ASN A 37 -14.66 -15.43 12.71
N ASP A 38 -13.51 -15.34 12.05
CA ASP A 38 -13.28 -15.75 10.66
C ASP A 38 -14.17 -15.01 9.63
N THR A 39 -14.67 -13.85 10.00
CA THR A 39 -15.54 -13.01 9.17
C THR A 39 -14.97 -11.61 9.06
N LEU A 40 -15.16 -10.99 7.91
CA LEU A 40 -14.79 -9.59 7.69
C LEU A 40 -15.96 -8.68 8.07
N ILE A 41 -15.71 -7.74 8.96
CA ILE A 41 -16.69 -6.77 9.46
C ILE A 41 -16.12 -5.36 9.38
N ASN A 42 -16.96 -4.35 9.62
CA ASN A 42 -16.57 -2.94 9.75
C ASN A 42 -15.72 -2.41 8.58
N GLU A 43 -16.16 -2.66 7.34
CA GLU A 43 -15.52 -2.11 6.14
C GLU A 43 -15.41 -0.58 6.22
N LYS A 44 -14.20 -0.08 5.98
CA LYS A 44 -13.92 1.37 5.91
C LYS A 44 -12.97 1.67 4.77
N VAL A 45 -13.09 2.87 4.19
CA VAL A 45 -12.04 3.42 3.33
C VAL A 45 -10.88 3.84 4.23
N PHE A 46 -9.76 3.14 4.07
CA PHE A 46 -8.52 3.44 4.79
C PHE A 46 -7.77 4.59 4.13
N PHE A 47 -7.68 4.58 2.80
CA PHE A 47 -7.02 5.61 2.02
C PHE A 47 -7.73 5.84 0.69
N ASP A 48 -7.94 7.12 0.33
CA ASP A 48 -8.55 7.54 -0.93
C ASP A 48 -7.49 8.20 -1.81
N GLY A 49 -7.17 7.56 -2.94
CA GLY A 49 -6.18 8.03 -3.92
C GLY A 49 -6.74 8.95 -5.00
N SER A 50 -8.00 9.35 -4.93
CA SER A 50 -8.68 10.12 -5.99
C SER A 50 -7.98 11.44 -6.34
N LYS A 51 -7.30 12.07 -5.39
CA LYS A 51 -6.50 13.27 -5.64
C LYS A 51 -5.20 12.96 -6.36
N LEU A 52 -4.55 11.85 -6.00
CA LEU A 52 -3.23 11.48 -6.51
C LEU A 52 -3.28 11.01 -7.96
N ILE A 53 -4.32 10.30 -8.38
CA ILE A 53 -4.45 9.81 -9.76
C ILE A 53 -4.66 10.93 -10.77
N LYS A 54 -5.07 12.12 -10.34
CA LYS A 54 -5.25 13.29 -11.22
C LYS A 54 -3.93 13.83 -11.76
N THR A 55 -2.85 13.68 -11.00
CA THR A 55 -1.53 14.25 -11.29
C THR A 55 -0.43 13.20 -11.44
N ASN A 56 -0.70 11.95 -11.07
CA ASN A 56 0.26 10.86 -11.09
C ASN A 56 -0.29 9.66 -11.86
N LYS A 57 0.59 8.98 -12.59
CA LYS A 57 0.25 7.75 -13.30
C LYS A 57 0.28 6.56 -12.35
N GLY A 58 -0.56 5.58 -12.63
CA GLY A 58 -0.66 4.33 -11.89
C GLY A 58 -1.96 4.20 -11.12
N LEU A 59 -2.31 2.96 -10.83
CA LEU A 59 -3.45 2.59 -9.99
C LEU A 59 -2.94 1.72 -8.84
N PHE A 60 -3.73 1.59 -7.78
CA PHE A 60 -3.37 0.69 -6.68
C PHE A 60 -3.27 -0.75 -7.18
N ASP A 61 -2.20 -1.43 -6.75
CA ASP A 61 -1.91 -2.81 -7.12
C ASP A 61 -1.45 -3.58 -5.88
N GLY A 62 -0.20 -3.99 -5.77
CA GLY A 62 0.32 -4.69 -4.60
C GLY A 62 0.51 -3.80 -3.38
N LEU A 63 0.44 -4.38 -2.19
CA LEU A 63 0.79 -3.68 -0.95
C LEU A 63 1.45 -4.61 0.05
N LYS A 64 2.28 -4.03 0.93
CA LYS A 64 2.95 -4.72 2.03
C LYS A 64 2.90 -3.87 3.29
N ILE A 65 2.89 -4.53 4.43
CA ILE A 65 2.89 -3.87 5.73
C ILE A 65 4.24 -4.11 6.39
N HIS A 66 4.91 -3.01 6.71
CA HIS A 66 6.17 -3.00 7.45
C HIS A 66 5.92 -3.40 8.92
N SER A 67 6.92 -3.93 9.61
CA SER A 67 6.81 -4.31 11.03
C SER A 67 6.38 -3.16 11.94
N SER A 68 6.64 -1.91 11.55
CA SER A 68 6.16 -0.70 12.25
C SER A 68 4.64 -0.45 12.11
N GLY A 69 3.94 -1.22 11.27
CA GLY A 69 2.55 -0.98 10.91
C GLY A 69 2.35 -0.02 9.74
N THR A 70 3.43 0.55 9.21
CA THR A 70 3.37 1.42 8.03
C THR A 70 3.06 0.61 6.77
N ILE A 71 2.15 1.11 5.94
CA ILE A 71 1.71 0.45 4.72
C ILE A 71 2.47 1.02 3.53
N PHE A 72 3.04 0.14 2.72
CA PHE A 72 3.70 0.44 1.46
C PHE A 72 2.80 -0.08 0.35
N ALA A 73 2.09 0.81 -0.32
CA ALA A 73 1.12 0.48 -1.36
C ALA A 73 1.59 0.98 -2.72
N THR A 74 1.71 0.06 -3.68
CA THR A 74 1.97 0.47 -5.06
C THR A 74 0.74 1.17 -5.62
N GLY A 75 0.93 2.26 -6.31
CA GLY A 75 -0.18 3.09 -6.76
C GLY A 75 0.26 4.35 -7.52
N PRO A 76 -0.57 5.39 -7.51
CA PRO A 76 -0.28 6.62 -8.24
C PRO A 76 1.05 7.24 -7.82
N GLY A 77 1.99 7.33 -8.77
CA GLY A 77 3.31 7.93 -8.56
C GLY A 77 4.41 6.98 -8.08
N GLY A 78 4.10 5.72 -7.77
CA GLY A 78 5.10 4.73 -7.34
C GLY A 78 4.64 3.89 -6.15
N VAL A 79 5.37 3.92 -5.05
CA VAL A 79 4.98 3.25 -3.79
C VAL A 79 4.62 4.31 -2.75
N LEU A 80 3.36 4.36 -2.37
CA LEU A 80 2.85 5.25 -1.33
C LEU A 80 3.22 4.69 0.04
N ILE A 81 3.73 5.57 0.90
CA ILE A 81 4.00 5.28 2.30
C ILE A 81 2.87 5.87 3.13
N ILE A 82 2.09 5.04 3.78
CA ILE A 82 0.88 5.43 4.52
C ILE A 82 1.02 4.89 5.95
N ASP A 83 0.84 5.74 6.94
CA ASP A 83 0.88 5.29 8.33
C ASP A 83 -0.38 4.49 8.71
N ASN A 84 -0.39 3.92 9.90
CA ASN A 84 -1.50 3.09 10.38
C ASN A 84 -2.81 3.86 10.64
N THR A 85 -2.79 5.20 10.55
CA THR A 85 -3.99 6.04 10.65
C THR A 85 -4.58 6.40 9.29
N GLY A 86 -3.90 6.02 8.19
CA GLY A 86 -4.30 6.38 6.83
C GLY A 86 -3.70 7.68 6.32
N THR A 87 -2.70 8.23 7.01
CA THR A 87 -2.00 9.46 6.59
C THR A 87 -0.91 9.15 5.58
N HIS A 88 -0.94 9.80 4.42
CA HIS A 88 0.09 9.69 3.39
C HIS A 88 1.36 10.45 3.82
N LEU A 89 2.44 9.72 4.06
CA LEU A 89 3.71 10.27 4.52
C LEU A 89 4.62 10.67 3.36
N GLY A 90 4.52 9.99 2.23
CA GLY A 90 5.35 10.25 1.07
C GLY A 90 5.18 9.17 -0.01
N THR A 91 5.91 9.30 -1.12
CA THR A 91 5.87 8.36 -2.23
C THR A 91 7.29 8.08 -2.74
N ILE A 92 7.62 6.79 -2.87
CA ILE A 92 8.86 6.36 -3.53
C ILE A 92 8.55 6.27 -5.03
N ASN A 93 9.23 7.11 -5.82
CA ASN A 93 9.06 7.13 -7.27
C ASN A 93 10.34 6.64 -7.97
N PRO A 94 10.36 5.40 -8.51
CA PRO A 94 11.52 4.88 -9.25
C PRO A 94 11.58 5.37 -10.71
N GLY A 95 10.72 6.29 -11.14
CA GLY A 95 10.65 6.81 -12.50
C GLY A 95 9.70 6.04 -13.43
N SER A 96 9.05 4.99 -12.97
CA SER A 96 8.06 4.19 -13.70
C SER A 96 7.00 3.65 -12.76
N ARG A 97 5.93 3.10 -13.34
CA ARG A 97 4.85 2.49 -12.55
C ARG A 97 5.38 1.28 -11.78
N VAL A 98 4.89 1.12 -10.54
CA VAL A 98 5.22 -0.02 -9.69
C VAL A 98 3.98 -0.88 -9.50
N ALA A 99 4.08 -2.16 -9.85
CA ALA A 99 2.96 -3.09 -9.73
C ALA A 99 2.97 -3.82 -8.38
N ASN A 100 4.15 -4.14 -7.85
CA ASN A 100 4.25 -4.87 -6.59
C ASN A 100 5.57 -4.53 -5.87
N CYS A 101 5.61 -4.83 -4.58
CA CYS A 101 6.79 -4.62 -3.76
C CYS A 101 6.92 -5.71 -2.70
N ALA A 102 8.13 -5.85 -2.17
CA ALA A 102 8.43 -6.78 -1.09
C ALA A 102 9.62 -6.28 -0.27
N PHE A 103 9.57 -6.49 1.05
CA PHE A 103 10.71 -6.27 1.92
C PHE A 103 11.64 -7.50 1.94
N ASP A 104 12.92 -7.28 2.19
CA ASP A 104 13.80 -8.35 2.63
C ASP A 104 13.50 -8.73 4.09
N LYS A 105 14.12 -9.82 4.58
CA LYS A 105 13.87 -10.38 5.91
C LYS A 105 14.09 -9.36 7.06
N LYS A 106 15.05 -8.46 6.87
CA LYS A 106 15.41 -7.44 7.88
C LYS A 106 14.65 -6.13 7.69
N GLU A 107 13.88 -6.01 6.60
CA GLU A 107 13.21 -4.78 6.20
C GLU A 107 14.19 -3.62 5.95
N ASP A 108 15.44 -3.94 5.59
CA ASP A 108 16.44 -2.95 5.21
C ASP A 108 16.24 -2.43 3.79
N PHE A 109 15.61 -3.23 2.93
CA PHE A 109 15.37 -2.91 1.53
C PHE A 109 13.93 -3.18 1.13
N LEU A 110 13.41 -2.29 0.30
CA LEU A 110 12.17 -2.50 -0.45
C LEU A 110 12.52 -2.81 -1.91
N TYR A 111 12.09 -3.95 -2.38
CA TYR A 111 12.18 -4.37 -3.79
C TYR A 111 10.89 -4.02 -4.50
N MET A 112 10.98 -3.56 -5.75
CA MET A 112 9.84 -3.10 -6.54
C MET A 112 9.91 -3.64 -7.96
N THR A 113 8.78 -4.14 -8.46
CA THR A 113 8.61 -4.45 -9.88
C THR A 113 8.13 -3.19 -10.60
N SER A 114 8.99 -2.58 -11.42
CA SER A 114 8.76 -1.28 -12.06
C SER A 114 8.79 -1.44 -13.57
N ASP A 115 7.64 -1.52 -14.22
CA ASP A 115 7.51 -1.75 -15.66
C ASP A 115 8.52 -2.79 -16.18
N ASN A 116 9.64 -2.37 -16.78
CA ASN A 116 10.68 -3.25 -17.34
C ASN A 116 11.85 -3.51 -16.38
N ASN A 117 11.80 -3.00 -15.16
CA ASN A 117 12.90 -3.04 -14.21
C ASN A 117 12.51 -3.71 -12.89
N LEU A 118 13.47 -4.39 -12.31
CA LEU A 118 13.45 -4.76 -10.90
C LEU A 118 14.36 -3.79 -10.16
N THR A 119 13.79 -3.02 -9.27
CA THR A 119 14.50 -1.97 -8.53
C THR A 119 14.45 -2.22 -7.03
N ARG A 120 15.37 -1.64 -6.27
CA ARG A 120 15.33 -1.66 -4.81
C ARG A 120 15.77 -0.31 -4.23
N ILE A 121 15.27 -0.01 -3.05
CA ILE A 121 15.69 1.15 -2.27
C ILE A 121 15.98 0.70 -0.83
N LYS A 122 17.00 1.30 -0.22
CA LYS A 122 17.27 1.09 1.19
C LYS A 122 16.26 1.89 2.02
N ILE A 123 15.66 1.23 3.00
CA ILE A 123 14.73 1.86 3.95
C ILE A 123 15.49 2.13 5.23
N ASN A 124 15.69 3.39 5.54
CA ASN A 124 16.23 3.81 6.83
C ASN A 124 15.06 4.18 7.74
N TYR A 125 14.57 3.21 8.51
CA TYR A 125 13.63 3.48 9.57
C TYR A 125 14.41 3.65 10.88
N ASP A 126 14.54 4.88 11.36
CA ASP A 126 15.05 5.17 12.68
C ASP A 126 13.90 5.70 13.53
N PRO A 127 13.36 4.86 14.46
CA PRO A 127 12.26 5.28 15.33
C PRO A 127 12.64 6.41 16.29
N LEU A 128 13.93 6.74 16.41
CA LEU A 128 14.44 7.80 17.27
C LEU A 128 14.67 9.13 16.53
N SER A 129 14.44 9.18 15.20
CA SER A 129 14.67 10.35 14.36
C SER A 129 13.46 11.28 14.21
N TYR A 130 12.42 11.10 15.01
CA TYR A 130 11.25 11.97 15.07
C TYR A 130 11.31 12.95 16.24
#